data_ebad89d6c61e2b07b1758a363c627da0
#
_entry.id   ebad89d6c61e2b07b1758a363c627da0
#
_cell.length_a   1.000
_cell.length_b   1.000
_cell.length_c   1.000
_cell.angle_alpha   90.00
_cell.angle_beta   90.00
_cell.angle_gamma   90.00
#
_symmetry.space_group_name_H-M   'P 1'
#
loop_
_entity.id
_entity.type
_entity.pdbx_description
1 polymer ?
#
loop_
_entity_poly.entity_id
_entity_poly.type
_entity_poly.pdbx_seq_one_letter_code
_entity_poly.pdbx_strand_id
1 'polypeptide(L)'
;MHRTVCLILVCICAIETMRAQTDVKQNAPASPGQNAADTLKLIDRLVEQNGQLEKQNKELLEQIQFLRGVVAQQSKEGSTASSEAPAAKSQAASENVSGDVQEGTVGPNASPTEESYKWGRYNPNLGFKVADTEHGDLSVSIYTYARYLNQLGLNGTYTDAFGNTKNIQQRQDFQLQKVQIKFLGWLIDPDFRYFLYAWTSNASQGLPAQVVLAGNLNYRFKDWFSVGAGIRSLPGTRSVEGNFPFWLSVDSRLMADEFFRPSYTSGVWAWGKIAKKLDYIAMVGNNLSTLGVSAAQLDNGFNTVSTSLVWKPTTGEFGPGFGDFEHHEKLATRIGAHFTYSDESKQSQPNSEGFENTQIRLADGTVVFTPNIFGPGVVVTDVAYKMTSFDAGFKYRGLSLDGEYYMRWLDNFRGPGTNGLPGLFDKGFQMQISAMVIPKLLQVYSGGSAIFGKYGQPSDFRLGINLHPFKNRVVRWNTEFLYVHRSAVGYTALPYPLGGNGPVFHTNWELAF
;
A
#
# COMPACT_ATOMS: atom_id res chain seq x y z
N MET A 1 36.43 5.97 2.28
CA MET A 1 35.95 6.27 3.62
C MET A 1 35.09 7.52 3.78
N HIS A 2 35.01 8.44 2.78
CA HIS A 2 34.26 9.71 2.90
C HIS A 2 32.84 9.68 2.31
N ARG A 3 32.42 8.62 1.63
CA ARG A 3 31.06 8.49 1.04
C ARG A 3 29.99 7.91 1.97
N THR A 4 30.40 7.29 3.06
CA THR A 4 29.49 6.65 4.03
C THR A 4 28.91 7.63 5.06
N VAL A 5 29.52 8.80 5.23
CA VAL A 5 29.11 9.79 6.24
C VAL A 5 27.85 10.59 5.81
N CYS A 6 27.63 10.80 4.51
CA CYS A 6 26.46 11.55 4.04
C CYS A 6 25.11 10.83 4.21
N LEU A 7 25.11 9.49 4.14
CA LEU A 7 23.87 8.72 4.29
C LEU A 7 23.39 8.63 5.75
N ILE A 8 24.35 8.66 6.69
CA ILE A 8 24.05 8.59 8.13
C ILE A 8 23.49 9.93 8.64
N LEU A 9 23.90 11.08 8.08
CA LEU A 9 23.39 12.39 8.48
C LEU A 9 21.92 12.62 8.08
N VAL A 10 21.47 12.08 6.96
CA VAL A 10 20.05 12.17 6.53
C VAL A 10 19.14 11.35 7.44
N CYS A 11 19.60 10.22 7.97
CA CYS A 11 18.84 9.41 8.91
C CYS A 11 18.76 10.02 10.31
N ILE A 12 19.77 10.76 10.75
CA ILE A 12 19.81 11.37 12.10
C ILE A 12 18.90 12.59 12.17
N CYS A 13 18.79 13.41 11.13
CA CYS A 13 17.84 14.54 11.08
C CYS A 13 16.37 14.12 11.11
N ALA A 14 16.04 12.92 10.62
CA ALA A 14 14.66 12.40 10.68
C ALA A 14 14.24 11.93 12.09
N ILE A 15 15.21 11.60 12.96
CA ILE A 15 14.94 11.08 14.32
C ILE A 15 14.68 12.23 15.32
N GLU A 16 15.28 13.39 15.12
CA GLU A 16 15.07 14.53 16.05
C GLU A 16 13.74 15.25 15.84
N THR A 17 13.19 15.24 14.62
CA THR A 17 11.84 15.80 14.36
C THR A 17 10.71 14.99 14.96
N MET A 18 10.91 13.72 15.30
CA MET A 18 9.89 12.90 15.98
C MET A 18 9.77 13.12 17.49
N ARG A 19 10.75 13.76 18.15
CA ARG A 19 10.69 13.98 19.60
C ARG A 19 9.85 15.18 20.06
N ALA A 20 9.41 16.02 19.16
CA ALA A 20 8.68 17.24 19.49
C ALA A 20 7.14 17.10 19.60
N GLN A 21 6.58 15.90 19.39
CA GLN A 21 5.11 15.71 19.31
C GLN A 21 4.45 14.95 20.47
N THR A 22 5.14 14.65 21.58
CA THR A 22 4.61 13.71 22.58
C THR A 22 4.23 14.30 23.95
N ASP A 23 3.93 15.59 24.09
CA ASP A 23 3.42 16.13 25.37
C ASP A 23 2.11 16.91 25.23
N VAL A 24 1.00 16.21 24.95
CA VAL A 24 -0.35 16.73 25.20
C VAL A 24 -1.08 15.79 26.17
N LYS A 25 -0.98 16.08 27.46
CA LYS A 25 -1.83 15.45 28.50
C LYS A 25 -3.25 15.96 28.39
N GLN A 26 -4.21 15.03 28.25
CA GLN A 26 -5.64 15.30 28.40
C GLN A 26 -5.97 15.73 29.82
N ASN A 27 -6.61 16.90 29.95
CA ASN A 27 -7.28 17.32 31.18
C ASN A 27 -8.79 17.52 30.91
N ALA A 28 -9.60 17.14 31.89
CA ALA A 28 -11.06 17.22 31.91
C ALA A 28 -11.60 18.68 31.93
N PRO A 29 -12.90 18.95 31.64
CA PRO A 29 -13.42 20.27 31.30
C PRO A 29 -13.46 21.23 32.51
N ALA A 30 -12.85 22.38 32.36
CA ALA A 30 -12.88 23.51 33.30
C ALA A 30 -13.83 24.62 32.81
N SER A 31 -14.30 25.42 33.73
CA SER A 31 -15.34 26.46 33.57
C SER A 31 -14.98 27.59 32.59
N PRO A 32 -15.98 28.35 32.04
CA PRO A 32 -15.81 29.25 30.89
C PRO A 32 -14.83 30.42 31.01
N GLY A 33 -14.36 30.76 32.21
CA GLY A 33 -13.42 31.86 32.41
C GLY A 33 -11.92 31.47 32.38
N GLN A 34 -11.59 30.20 32.55
CA GLN A 34 -10.20 29.71 32.48
C GLN A 34 -9.73 29.42 31.04
N ASN A 35 -10.64 29.14 30.14
CA ASN A 35 -10.32 28.80 28.75
C ASN A 35 -9.63 29.94 27.96
N ALA A 36 -9.91 31.19 28.22
CA ALA A 36 -9.31 32.31 27.47
C ALA A 36 -7.84 32.54 27.85
N ALA A 37 -7.50 32.44 29.13
CA ALA A 37 -6.10 32.58 29.58
C ALA A 37 -5.21 31.43 29.18
N ASP A 38 -5.76 30.20 29.17
CA ASP A 38 -5.03 29.01 28.73
C ASP A 38 -4.87 28.99 27.21
N THR A 39 -5.85 29.48 26.45
CA THR A 39 -5.75 29.66 25.01
C THR A 39 -4.68 30.68 24.62
N LEU A 40 -4.59 31.81 25.34
CA LEU A 40 -3.54 32.82 25.12
C LEU A 40 -2.15 32.24 25.40
N LYS A 41 -1.96 31.49 26.49
CA LYS A 41 -0.69 30.81 26.78
C LYS A 41 -0.33 29.78 25.72
N LEU A 42 -1.31 29.08 25.12
CA LEU A 42 -1.08 28.15 24.05
C LEU A 42 -0.64 28.88 22.76
N ILE A 43 -1.27 30.01 22.46
CA ILE A 43 -0.89 30.85 21.31
C ILE A 43 0.53 31.40 21.51
N ASP A 44 0.87 31.92 22.68
CA ASP A 44 2.23 32.39 22.95
C ASP A 44 3.29 31.28 22.77
N ARG A 45 2.99 30.07 23.25
CA ARG A 45 3.87 28.92 23.10
C ARG A 45 4.03 28.50 21.63
N LEU A 46 2.94 28.56 20.84
CA LEU A 46 2.98 28.28 19.40
C LEU A 46 3.79 29.33 18.62
N VAL A 47 3.68 30.60 18.99
CA VAL A 47 4.47 31.70 18.41
C VAL A 47 5.95 31.50 18.72
N GLU A 48 6.30 31.12 19.94
CA GLU A 48 7.67 30.83 20.34
C GLU A 48 8.25 29.62 19.59
N GLN A 49 7.47 28.53 19.46
CA GLN A 49 7.86 27.37 18.67
C GLN A 49 8.05 27.69 17.18
N ASN A 50 7.18 28.51 16.60
CA ASN A 50 7.35 28.98 15.22
C ASN A 50 8.64 29.79 15.03
N GLY A 51 8.97 30.68 15.98
CA GLY A 51 10.23 31.42 15.96
C GLY A 51 11.48 30.52 16.05
N GLN A 52 11.41 29.43 16.84
CA GLN A 52 12.47 28.43 16.90
C GLN A 52 12.62 27.65 15.60
N LEU A 53 11.50 27.26 14.97
CA LEU A 53 11.50 26.58 13.68
C LEU A 53 12.06 27.46 12.55
N GLU A 54 11.72 28.74 12.52
CA GLU A 54 12.27 29.70 11.56
C GLU A 54 13.78 29.83 11.70
N LYS A 55 14.29 29.86 12.94
CA LYS A 55 15.74 29.90 13.21
C LYS A 55 16.43 28.63 12.73
N GLN A 56 15.87 27.45 13.01
CA GLN A 56 16.41 26.17 12.53
C GLN A 56 16.39 26.07 11.00
N ASN A 57 15.34 26.54 10.34
CA ASN A 57 15.26 26.59 8.89
C ASN A 57 16.32 27.49 8.27
N LYS A 58 16.62 28.63 8.89
CA LYS A 58 17.69 29.52 8.44
C LYS A 58 19.07 28.87 8.58
N GLU A 59 19.36 28.22 9.69
CA GLU A 59 20.60 27.47 9.90
C GLU A 59 20.76 26.32 8.90
N LEU A 60 19.68 25.60 8.59
CA LEU A 60 19.67 24.54 7.55
C LEU A 60 19.96 25.10 6.16
N LEU A 61 19.37 26.25 5.80
CA LEU A 61 19.63 26.91 4.52
C LEU A 61 21.10 27.35 4.38
N GLU A 62 21.72 27.86 5.43
CA GLU A 62 23.14 28.20 5.48
C GLU A 62 24.03 26.96 5.29
N GLN A 63 23.67 25.84 5.93
CA GLN A 63 24.38 24.55 5.75
C GLN A 63 24.25 24.02 4.31
N ILE A 64 23.08 24.11 3.70
CA ILE A 64 22.85 23.72 2.31
C ILE A 64 23.67 24.57 1.35
N GLN A 65 23.75 25.88 1.57
CA GLN A 65 24.58 26.79 0.77
C GLN A 65 26.08 26.47 0.90
N PHE A 66 26.54 26.18 2.12
CA PHE A 66 27.91 25.74 2.37
C PHE A 66 28.22 24.43 1.64
N LEU A 67 27.36 23.42 1.73
CA LEU A 67 27.54 22.13 1.05
C LEU A 67 27.52 22.28 -0.47
N ARG A 68 26.67 23.15 -1.02
CA ARG A 68 26.68 23.49 -2.46
C ARG A 68 28.00 24.11 -2.88
N GLY A 69 28.58 24.98 -2.06
CA GLY A 69 29.90 25.55 -2.31
C GLY A 69 31.01 24.50 -2.38
N VAL A 70 31.01 23.55 -1.43
CA VAL A 70 31.98 22.44 -1.38
C VAL A 70 31.83 21.51 -2.60
N VAL A 71 30.62 21.16 -2.99
CA VAL A 71 30.35 20.33 -4.19
C VAL A 71 30.78 21.04 -5.48
N ALA A 72 30.53 22.34 -5.59
CA ALA A 72 30.95 23.14 -6.74
C ALA A 72 32.47 23.28 -6.84
N GLN A 73 33.19 23.26 -5.73
CA GLN A 73 34.67 23.27 -5.69
C GLN A 73 35.26 21.90 -6.10
N GLN A 74 34.67 20.80 -5.65
CA GLN A 74 35.09 19.45 -6.05
C GLN A 74 34.82 19.15 -7.53
N SER A 75 33.75 19.72 -8.14
CA SER A 75 33.47 19.54 -9.55
C SER A 75 34.42 20.33 -10.47
N LYS A 76 35.13 21.34 -9.94
CA LYS A 76 36.17 22.07 -10.69
C LYS A 76 37.53 21.37 -10.70
N GLU A 77 37.83 20.57 -9.70
CA GLU A 77 39.08 19.81 -9.60
C GLU A 77 39.06 18.47 -10.37
N GLY A 78 37.86 17.99 -10.77
CA GLY A 78 37.71 16.75 -11.56
C GLY A 78 37.66 16.90 -13.08
N SER A 79 37.84 18.09 -13.63
CA SER A 79 37.64 18.39 -15.07
C SER A 79 38.93 18.48 -15.89
N THR A 80 39.94 17.66 -15.62
CA THR A 80 41.09 17.52 -16.49
C THR A 80 41.51 16.06 -16.63
N ALA A 81 40.78 15.31 -17.47
CA ALA A 81 41.32 14.16 -18.21
C ALA A 81 40.31 13.71 -19.29
N SER A 82 40.61 14.11 -20.53
CA SER A 82 40.61 13.41 -21.82
C SER A 82 39.40 12.53 -22.20
N SER A 83 38.65 13.00 -23.15
CA SER A 83 38.39 12.57 -24.56
C SER A 83 38.74 11.13 -24.94
N GLU A 84 37.73 10.41 -25.38
CA GLU A 84 37.52 9.77 -26.68
C GLU A 84 36.47 8.63 -26.55
N ALA A 85 35.40 8.80 -27.30
CA ALA A 85 34.42 7.75 -27.52
C ALA A 85 34.69 7.02 -28.82
N PRO A 86 34.34 5.75 -28.96
CA PRO A 86 33.77 5.28 -30.20
C PRO A 86 32.34 4.79 -30.02
N ALA A 87 31.51 5.18 -30.95
CA ALA A 87 30.14 4.75 -31.12
C ALA A 87 30.05 3.24 -31.38
N ALA A 88 29.28 2.53 -30.60
CA ALA A 88 28.87 1.16 -30.90
C ALA A 88 27.34 1.08 -30.97
N LYS A 89 26.89 0.53 -32.07
CA LYS A 89 25.52 0.32 -32.51
C LYS A 89 24.74 -0.54 -31.52
N SER A 90 23.52 -0.07 -31.18
CA SER A 90 22.53 -0.83 -30.45
C SER A 90 21.97 -1.95 -31.33
N GLN A 91 22.16 -3.19 -30.91
CA GLN A 91 21.30 -4.29 -31.30
C GLN A 91 20.44 -4.65 -30.09
N ALA A 92 19.13 -4.48 -30.25
CA ALA A 92 18.13 -4.90 -29.29
C ALA A 92 18.02 -6.43 -29.30
N ALA A 93 18.47 -7.06 -28.24
CA ALA A 93 18.07 -8.43 -27.93
C ALA A 93 17.02 -8.35 -26.82
N SER A 94 15.79 -8.73 -27.15
CA SER A 94 14.72 -8.93 -26.22
C SER A 94 14.91 -10.27 -25.51
N GLU A 95 15.41 -10.26 -24.30
CA GLU A 95 15.32 -11.41 -23.41
C GLU A 95 14.30 -11.17 -22.31
N ASN A 96 13.33 -12.08 -22.26
CA ASN A 96 12.27 -12.15 -21.26
C ASN A 96 12.87 -12.44 -19.88
N VAL A 97 12.93 -11.43 -19.03
CA VAL A 97 13.13 -11.61 -17.59
C VAL A 97 11.79 -11.35 -16.92
N SER A 98 11.02 -12.40 -16.69
CA SER A 98 9.87 -12.37 -15.80
C SER A 98 10.39 -12.35 -14.36
N GLY A 99 10.63 -11.16 -13.84
CA GLY A 99 10.95 -10.95 -12.43
C GLY A 99 9.66 -10.68 -11.64
N ASP A 100 9.24 -11.63 -10.83
CA ASP A 100 8.17 -11.46 -9.85
C ASP A 100 8.63 -10.45 -8.78
N VAL A 101 8.31 -9.17 -8.97
CA VAL A 101 8.47 -8.18 -7.91
C VAL A 101 7.21 -8.14 -7.06
N GLN A 102 7.23 -8.85 -5.97
CA GLN A 102 6.17 -8.82 -4.96
C GLN A 102 6.31 -7.55 -4.11
N GLU A 103 5.21 -6.87 -3.83
CA GLU A 103 5.18 -5.79 -2.86
C GLU A 103 5.61 -6.32 -1.48
N GLY A 104 6.79 -5.88 -1.03
CA GLY A 104 7.35 -6.31 0.25
C GLY A 104 8.18 -7.59 0.23
N THR A 105 8.36 -8.24 -0.93
CA THR A 105 9.34 -9.33 -1.06
C THR A 105 10.06 -9.22 -2.39
N VAL A 106 11.37 -9.23 -2.35
CA VAL A 106 12.16 -9.58 -3.53
C VAL A 106 11.97 -11.08 -3.72
N GLY A 107 11.28 -11.48 -4.79
CA GLY A 107 10.97 -12.87 -5.05
C GLY A 107 12.24 -13.74 -5.13
N PRO A 108 12.21 -14.98 -4.63
CA PRO A 108 13.39 -15.85 -4.57
C PRO A 108 13.84 -16.39 -5.92
N ASN A 109 13.23 -16.03 -7.05
CA ASN A 109 13.41 -16.72 -8.33
C ASN A 109 14.17 -15.97 -9.42
N ALA A 110 14.71 -14.80 -9.16
CA ALA A 110 15.70 -14.23 -10.04
C ALA A 110 17.07 -14.57 -9.48
N SER A 111 17.59 -15.76 -9.76
CA SER A 111 19.06 -15.91 -9.81
C SER A 111 19.51 -15.01 -10.94
N PRO A 112 20.19 -13.91 -10.63
CA PRO A 112 20.62 -13.00 -11.66
C PRO A 112 21.67 -13.72 -12.50
N THR A 113 21.52 -13.71 -13.80
CA THR A 113 22.66 -13.95 -14.66
C THR A 113 23.68 -12.86 -14.42
N GLU A 114 24.99 -13.14 -14.47
CA GLU A 114 26.07 -12.17 -14.18
C GLU A 114 25.94 -10.84 -14.93
N GLU A 115 25.22 -10.79 -16.05
CA GLU A 115 24.92 -9.58 -16.81
C GLU A 115 23.87 -8.65 -16.19
N SER A 116 23.05 -9.12 -15.27
CA SER A 116 21.92 -8.34 -14.70
C SER A 116 22.34 -7.33 -13.65
N TYR A 117 23.57 -7.34 -13.14
CA TYR A 117 24.04 -6.54 -12.02
C TYR A 117 25.02 -5.41 -12.36
N LYS A 118 25.00 -4.91 -13.60
CA LYS A 118 25.87 -3.76 -13.95
C LYS A 118 25.35 -2.48 -13.30
N TRP A 119 26.21 -1.73 -12.62
CA TRP A 119 25.94 -0.42 -12.05
C TRP A 119 25.32 0.53 -13.09
N GLY A 120 24.29 1.30 -12.70
CA GLY A 120 23.55 2.21 -13.59
C GLY A 120 22.59 1.53 -14.55
N ARG A 121 22.46 0.21 -14.53
CA ARG A 121 21.49 -0.50 -15.36
C ARG A 121 20.08 -0.30 -14.83
N TYR A 122 19.17 0.04 -15.73
CA TYR A 122 17.74 0.06 -15.46
C TYR A 122 17.15 -1.35 -15.61
N ASN A 123 16.44 -1.81 -14.57
CA ASN A 123 15.67 -3.05 -14.60
C ASN A 123 14.19 -2.71 -14.40
N PRO A 124 13.30 -3.08 -15.32
CA PRO A 124 11.86 -2.85 -15.15
C PRO A 124 11.38 -3.39 -13.79
N ASN A 125 10.61 -2.57 -13.06
CA ASN A 125 10.06 -2.83 -11.73
C ASN A 125 11.07 -2.95 -10.56
N LEU A 126 12.37 -3.01 -10.84
CA LEU A 126 13.44 -2.93 -9.83
C LEU A 126 14.10 -1.55 -9.81
N GLY A 127 13.86 -0.74 -10.82
CA GLY A 127 14.43 0.60 -10.94
C GLY A 127 15.88 0.60 -11.39
N PHE A 128 16.64 1.57 -10.88
CA PHE A 128 18.06 1.72 -11.19
C PHE A 128 18.94 1.03 -10.16
N LYS A 129 19.88 0.24 -10.62
CA LYS A 129 20.93 -0.31 -9.76
C LYS A 129 21.95 0.79 -9.46
N VAL A 130 21.98 1.24 -8.21
CA VAL A 130 22.81 2.37 -7.75
C VAL A 130 24.16 1.90 -7.23
N ALA A 131 24.21 0.71 -6.65
CA ALA A 131 25.45 0.09 -6.18
C ALA A 131 25.42 -1.41 -6.46
N ASP A 132 26.57 -1.96 -6.82
CA ASP A 132 26.78 -3.39 -7.05
C ASP A 132 28.21 -3.74 -6.61
N THR A 133 28.34 -4.51 -5.56
CA THR A 133 29.62 -4.87 -4.94
C THR A 133 29.60 -6.34 -4.56
N GLU A 134 30.74 -6.91 -4.25
CA GLU A 134 30.85 -8.27 -3.74
C GLU A 134 30.19 -8.47 -2.36
N HIS A 135 29.87 -7.38 -1.65
CA HIS A 135 29.26 -7.43 -0.31
C HIS A 135 27.78 -7.03 -0.28
N GLY A 136 27.21 -6.63 -1.42
CA GLY A 136 25.82 -6.23 -1.49
C GLY A 136 25.49 -5.36 -2.68
N ASP A 137 24.19 -5.22 -2.94
CA ASP A 137 23.68 -4.35 -3.97
C ASP A 137 22.59 -3.42 -3.45
N LEU A 138 22.33 -2.35 -4.20
CA LEU A 138 21.25 -1.40 -3.96
C LEU A 138 20.60 -1.01 -5.29
N SER A 139 19.31 -1.24 -5.37
CA SER A 139 18.46 -0.69 -6.42
C SER A 139 17.49 0.33 -5.85
N VAL A 140 17.17 1.37 -6.63
CA VAL A 140 16.20 2.41 -6.28
C VAL A 140 15.10 2.42 -7.33
N SER A 141 13.86 2.27 -6.88
CA SER A 141 12.66 2.26 -7.70
C SER A 141 11.71 3.36 -7.25
N ILE A 142 10.99 3.95 -8.18
CA ILE A 142 10.00 5.01 -7.91
C ILE A 142 8.65 4.61 -8.51
N TYR A 143 7.60 4.83 -7.72
CA TYR A 143 6.22 4.74 -8.16
C TYR A 143 5.51 6.05 -7.88
N THR A 144 4.79 6.57 -8.85
CA THR A 144 3.95 7.76 -8.70
C THR A 144 2.85 7.79 -9.74
N TYR A 145 1.77 8.50 -9.45
CA TYR A 145 0.75 8.81 -10.46
C TYR A 145 0.06 10.14 -10.19
N ALA A 146 -0.33 10.79 -11.29
CA ALA A 146 -1.23 11.92 -11.27
C ALA A 146 -2.63 11.44 -11.67
N ARG A 147 -3.67 11.97 -11.01
CA ARG A 147 -5.08 11.60 -11.22
C ARG A 147 -5.92 12.83 -11.49
N TYR A 148 -6.71 12.81 -12.57
CA TYR A 148 -7.91 13.61 -12.65
C TYR A 148 -9.09 12.81 -12.12
N LEU A 149 -9.84 13.37 -11.19
CA LEU A 149 -10.99 12.74 -10.54
C LEU A 149 -12.23 13.59 -10.74
N ASN A 150 -13.37 12.95 -11.07
CA ASN A 150 -14.69 13.57 -11.14
C ASN A 150 -15.71 12.71 -10.41
N GLN A 151 -16.22 13.22 -9.29
CA GLN A 151 -17.21 12.60 -8.42
C GLN A 151 -18.57 13.34 -8.44
N LEU A 152 -18.78 14.31 -9.34
CA LEU A 152 -20.00 15.13 -9.36
C LEU A 152 -21.28 14.31 -9.64
N GLY A 153 -21.14 13.07 -10.11
CA GLY A 153 -22.25 12.13 -10.29
C GLY A 153 -22.69 11.41 -9.01
N LEU A 154 -21.98 11.54 -7.91
CA LEU A 154 -22.36 10.92 -6.64
C LEU A 154 -23.54 11.67 -5.98
N ASN A 155 -24.33 10.96 -5.15
CA ASN A 155 -25.32 11.60 -4.30
C ASN A 155 -24.63 12.51 -3.26
N GLY A 156 -25.21 13.65 -2.95
CA GLY A 156 -24.65 14.62 -1.98
C GLY A 156 -24.79 14.20 -0.51
N THR A 157 -25.57 13.15 -0.22
CA THR A 157 -25.80 12.65 1.14
C THR A 157 -25.82 11.13 1.17
N TYR A 158 -25.51 10.59 2.34
CA TYR A 158 -25.55 9.17 2.65
C TYR A 158 -26.19 8.96 4.02
N THR A 159 -27.13 8.02 4.12
CA THR A 159 -27.73 7.59 5.39
C THR A 159 -27.26 6.18 5.71
N ASP A 160 -26.61 6.01 6.85
CA ASP A 160 -26.10 4.73 7.34
C ASP A 160 -27.25 3.82 7.82
N ALA A 161 -26.93 2.56 8.19
CA ALA A 161 -27.93 1.58 8.65
C ALA A 161 -28.59 1.96 10.00
N PHE A 162 -28.05 2.94 10.70
CA PHE A 162 -28.54 3.42 11.99
C PHE A 162 -29.35 4.72 11.89
N GLY A 163 -29.59 5.19 10.66
CA GLY A 163 -30.39 6.38 10.38
C GLY A 163 -29.63 7.71 10.44
N ASN A 164 -28.30 7.68 10.62
CA ASN A 164 -27.51 8.91 10.62
C ASN A 164 -27.22 9.34 9.19
N THR A 165 -27.60 10.59 8.85
CA THR A 165 -27.32 11.17 7.54
C THR A 165 -26.06 12.01 7.58
N LYS A 166 -25.16 11.78 6.62
CA LYS A 166 -23.88 12.45 6.45
C LYS A 166 -23.81 13.11 5.08
N ASN A 167 -23.17 14.24 4.97
CA ASN A 167 -22.87 14.88 3.71
C ASN A 167 -21.69 14.16 3.03
N ILE A 168 -21.81 13.96 1.72
CA ILE A 168 -20.74 13.45 0.87
C ILE A 168 -20.10 14.63 0.16
N GLN A 169 -18.83 14.86 0.43
CA GLN A 169 -18.04 15.84 -0.29
C GLN A 169 -17.65 15.26 -1.67
N GLN A 170 -18.32 15.75 -2.71
CA GLN A 170 -17.97 15.44 -4.09
C GLN A 170 -16.72 16.21 -4.49
N ARG A 171 -15.86 15.61 -5.29
CA ARG A 171 -14.60 16.17 -5.74
C ARG A 171 -14.54 16.21 -7.26
N GLN A 172 -13.97 17.29 -7.79
CA GLN A 172 -13.55 17.38 -9.18
C GLN A 172 -12.21 18.12 -9.17
N ASP A 173 -11.14 17.37 -9.24
CA ASP A 173 -9.80 17.93 -9.09
C ASP A 173 -8.72 17.12 -9.83
N PHE A 174 -7.52 17.69 -9.87
CA PHE A 174 -6.31 17.04 -10.38
C PHE A 174 -5.33 16.87 -9.23
N GLN A 175 -4.80 15.66 -9.05
CA GLN A 175 -4.00 15.27 -7.89
C GLN A 175 -2.70 14.61 -8.30
N LEU A 176 -1.59 14.94 -7.65
CA LEU A 176 -0.45 14.02 -7.53
C LEU A 176 -0.71 13.14 -6.31
N GLN A 177 -1.16 11.91 -6.52
CA GLN A 177 -1.80 11.13 -5.48
C GLN A 177 -0.82 10.35 -4.61
N LYS A 178 0.20 9.78 -5.20
CA LYS A 178 1.16 8.93 -4.47
C LYS A 178 2.57 9.17 -5.00
N VAL A 179 3.54 9.22 -4.12
CA VAL A 179 4.96 9.09 -4.43
C VAL A 179 5.52 8.02 -3.51
N GLN A 180 6.08 6.98 -4.08
CA GLN A 180 6.73 5.91 -3.34
C GLN A 180 8.17 5.73 -3.86
N ILE A 181 9.14 5.72 -2.94
CA ILE A 181 10.53 5.44 -3.23
C ILE A 181 10.89 4.15 -2.53
N LYS A 182 11.46 3.20 -3.26
CA LYS A 182 11.84 1.88 -2.77
C LYS A 182 13.35 1.71 -2.86
N PHE A 183 13.93 1.13 -1.83
CA PHE A 183 15.33 0.71 -1.74
C PHE A 183 15.34 -0.79 -1.53
N LEU A 184 15.93 -1.54 -2.45
CA LEU A 184 15.93 -2.99 -2.40
C LEU A 184 17.27 -3.56 -2.83
N GLY A 185 17.62 -4.71 -2.27
CA GLY A 185 18.89 -5.36 -2.55
C GLY A 185 19.19 -6.49 -1.57
N TRP A 186 20.47 -6.84 -1.52
CA TRP A 186 21.00 -7.82 -0.60
C TRP A 186 22.27 -7.28 0.08
N LEU A 187 22.64 -7.84 1.25
CA LEU A 187 23.82 -7.47 2.01
C LEU A 187 24.51 -8.72 2.53
N ILE A 188 25.86 -8.78 2.41
CA ILE A 188 26.73 -9.85 2.91
C ILE A 188 26.53 -11.17 2.16
N ASP A 189 25.30 -11.65 2.05
CA ASP A 189 24.89 -12.88 1.41
C ASP A 189 23.71 -12.59 0.47
N PRO A 190 23.73 -13.01 -0.81
CA PRO A 190 22.60 -12.82 -1.74
C PRO A 190 21.25 -13.37 -1.27
N ASP A 191 21.26 -14.28 -0.31
CA ASP A 191 20.06 -14.80 0.33
C ASP A 191 19.55 -13.92 1.47
N PHE A 192 20.36 -12.96 1.97
CA PHE A 192 19.95 -11.94 2.93
C PHE A 192 19.52 -10.66 2.22
N ARG A 193 18.23 -10.47 2.05
CA ARG A 193 17.63 -9.40 1.27
C ARG A 193 16.92 -8.38 2.14
N TYR A 194 16.97 -7.12 1.73
CA TYR A 194 16.23 -6.03 2.34
C TYR A 194 15.31 -5.36 1.33
N PHE A 195 14.20 -4.84 1.85
CA PHE A 195 13.26 -4.00 1.12
C PHE A 195 12.79 -2.89 2.04
N LEU A 196 13.15 -1.66 1.73
CA LEU A 196 12.78 -0.46 2.50
C LEU A 196 12.07 0.50 1.56
N TYR A 197 11.03 1.15 2.03
CA TYR A 197 10.33 2.14 1.21
C TYR A 197 9.75 3.28 2.04
N ALA A 198 9.70 4.45 1.39
CA ALA A 198 8.98 5.61 1.84
C ALA A 198 7.85 5.89 0.84
N TRP A 199 6.66 6.16 1.31
CA TRP A 199 5.57 6.59 0.47
C TRP A 199 4.83 7.77 1.09
N THR A 200 4.19 8.58 0.22
CA THR A 200 3.27 9.62 0.63
C THR A 200 1.88 9.30 0.12
N SER A 201 0.86 9.65 0.88
CA SER A 201 -0.51 9.76 0.39
C SER A 201 -0.91 11.23 0.38
N ASN A 202 -1.74 11.65 -0.59
CA ASN A 202 -2.22 13.03 -0.73
C ASN A 202 -1.13 14.09 -0.91
N ALA A 203 -0.14 13.79 -1.76
CA ALA A 203 1.02 14.66 -1.94
C ALA A 203 0.70 16.05 -2.54
N SER A 204 -0.53 16.32 -3.02
CA SER A 204 -0.76 17.46 -3.91
C SER A 204 -1.71 18.55 -3.42
N GLN A 205 -2.16 18.54 -2.17
CA GLN A 205 -3.30 19.42 -1.82
C GLN A 205 -3.05 20.44 -0.73
N GLY A 206 -1.78 20.84 -0.54
CA GLY A 206 -1.44 21.85 0.49
C GLY A 206 -1.67 21.39 1.93
N LEU A 207 -2.13 20.16 2.11
CA LEU A 207 -2.18 19.52 3.43
C LEU A 207 -0.82 18.87 3.72
N PRO A 208 -0.42 18.75 4.99
CA PRO A 208 0.78 18.03 5.36
C PRO A 208 0.73 16.62 4.76
N ALA A 209 1.67 16.29 3.88
CA ALA A 209 1.77 14.95 3.33
C ALA A 209 2.09 13.98 4.46
N GLN A 210 1.26 12.95 4.61
CA GLN A 210 1.59 11.85 5.52
C GLN A 210 2.66 10.99 4.85
N VAL A 211 3.79 10.81 5.52
CA VAL A 211 4.88 9.98 5.05
C VAL A 211 4.90 8.69 5.85
N VAL A 212 4.82 7.56 5.16
CA VAL A 212 4.95 6.23 5.76
C VAL A 212 6.34 5.69 5.44
N LEU A 213 7.05 5.26 6.46
CA LEU A 213 8.28 4.50 6.33
C LEU A 213 7.99 3.05 6.70
N ALA A 214 8.31 2.13 5.81
CA ALA A 214 8.13 0.72 6.05
C ALA A 214 9.24 -0.09 5.37
N GLY A 215 9.33 -1.36 5.72
CA GLY A 215 10.29 -2.26 5.10
C GLY A 215 10.45 -3.54 5.88
N ASN A 216 11.26 -4.42 5.32
CA ASN A 216 11.49 -5.74 5.88
C ASN A 216 12.87 -6.30 5.50
N LEU A 217 13.27 -7.28 6.27
CA LEU A 217 14.46 -8.08 6.07
C LEU A 217 14.04 -9.53 5.85
N ASN A 218 14.71 -10.20 4.93
CA ASN A 218 14.36 -11.56 4.52
C ASN A 218 15.61 -12.41 4.38
N TYR A 219 15.53 -13.68 4.76
CA TYR A 219 16.58 -14.65 4.53
C TYR A 219 16.03 -15.92 3.89
N ARG A 220 16.62 -16.36 2.79
CA ARG A 220 16.25 -17.57 2.08
C ARG A 220 17.18 -18.74 2.49
N PHE A 221 16.66 -19.68 3.25
CA PHE A 221 17.40 -20.90 3.61
C PHE A 221 17.35 -21.95 2.52
N LYS A 222 16.19 -22.11 1.91
CA LYS A 222 15.88 -23.08 0.86
C LYS A 222 14.74 -22.53 0.00
N ASP A 223 14.53 -23.06 -1.20
CA ASP A 223 13.40 -22.66 -2.05
C ASP A 223 12.03 -22.90 -1.39
N TRP A 224 11.95 -23.91 -0.53
CA TRP A 224 10.74 -24.21 0.22
C TRP A 224 10.64 -23.51 1.57
N PHE A 225 11.70 -22.85 2.05
CA PHE A 225 11.71 -22.19 3.35
C PHE A 225 12.55 -20.92 3.36
N SER A 226 11.89 -19.81 3.56
CA SER A 226 12.47 -18.49 3.79
C SER A 226 11.79 -17.85 5.00
N VAL A 227 12.48 -16.93 5.66
CA VAL A 227 11.95 -16.21 6.83
C VAL A 227 12.15 -14.72 6.62
N GLY A 228 11.19 -13.91 7.03
CA GLY A 228 11.29 -12.46 7.01
C GLY A 228 10.71 -11.83 8.26
N ALA A 229 11.14 -10.61 8.54
CA ALA A 229 10.67 -9.79 9.64
C ALA A 229 10.59 -8.31 9.24
N GLY A 230 9.67 -7.57 9.85
CA GLY A 230 9.45 -6.15 9.58
C GLY A 230 7.99 -5.83 9.30
N ILE A 231 7.74 -4.90 8.38
CA ILE A 231 6.38 -4.50 7.97
C ILE A 231 6.07 -5.10 6.60
N ARG A 232 4.92 -5.76 6.50
CA ARG A 232 4.42 -6.38 5.27
C ARG A 232 2.90 -6.45 5.26
N SER A 233 2.29 -6.54 4.06
CA SER A 233 0.86 -6.88 3.89
C SER A 233 0.59 -8.28 4.44
N LEU A 234 -0.50 -8.41 5.21
CA LEU A 234 -1.02 -9.71 5.62
C LEU A 234 -1.54 -10.48 4.38
N PRO A 235 -1.18 -11.75 4.19
CA PRO A 235 -1.54 -12.53 2.99
C PRO A 235 -3.00 -13.02 3.02
N GLY A 236 -3.94 -12.14 3.35
CA GLY A 236 -5.36 -12.47 3.55
C GLY A 236 -6.19 -12.50 2.29
N THR A 237 -5.75 -11.86 1.19
CA THR A 237 -6.48 -11.81 -0.08
C THR A 237 -5.55 -11.90 -1.28
N ARG A 238 -6.12 -12.11 -2.45
CA ARG A 238 -5.40 -12.17 -3.73
C ARG A 238 -4.61 -10.87 -4.02
N SER A 239 -5.16 -9.71 -3.67
CA SER A 239 -4.57 -8.42 -4.01
C SER A 239 -3.39 -8.00 -3.14
N VAL A 240 -3.25 -8.56 -1.93
CA VAL A 240 -2.17 -8.20 -0.98
C VAL A 240 -0.93 -9.08 -1.09
N GLU A 241 -0.96 -10.11 -1.92
CA GLU A 241 0.19 -10.97 -2.18
C GLU A 241 1.19 -10.40 -3.21
N GLY A 242 1.52 -9.12 -3.11
CA GLY A 242 2.52 -8.51 -3.97
C GLY A 242 2.06 -8.22 -5.38
N ASN A 243 0.80 -7.91 -5.56
CA ASN A 243 0.25 -7.57 -6.87
C ASN A 243 0.36 -6.09 -7.24
N PHE A 244 0.68 -5.24 -6.26
CA PHE A 244 0.91 -3.82 -6.52
C PHE A 244 2.29 -3.60 -7.18
N PRO A 245 2.38 -2.77 -8.20
CA PRO A 245 1.36 -1.90 -8.81
C PRO A 245 0.59 -2.55 -9.98
N PHE A 246 0.57 -3.87 -10.10
CA PHE A 246 0.06 -4.59 -11.28
C PHE A 246 -1.46 -4.85 -11.20
N TRP A 247 -2.22 -3.92 -10.66
CA TRP A 247 -3.67 -3.96 -10.69
C TRP A 247 -4.20 -3.40 -12.02
N LEU A 248 -5.43 -3.78 -12.40
CA LEU A 248 -6.06 -3.27 -13.62
C LEU A 248 -6.34 -1.77 -13.51
N SER A 249 -6.89 -1.31 -12.41
CA SER A 249 -7.00 0.12 -12.08
C SER A 249 -5.72 0.62 -11.40
N VAL A 250 -5.41 1.90 -11.54
CA VAL A 250 -4.25 2.52 -10.90
C VAL A 250 -4.54 2.74 -9.42
N ASP A 251 -3.77 2.05 -8.56
CA ASP A 251 -3.80 2.17 -7.09
C ASP A 251 -5.23 2.06 -6.50
N SER A 252 -6.09 1.25 -7.12
CA SER A 252 -7.48 1.10 -6.68
C SER A 252 -7.95 -0.34 -6.83
N ARG A 253 -8.30 -0.96 -5.70
CA ARG A 253 -8.95 -2.28 -5.64
C ARG A 253 -10.44 -2.16 -5.86
N LEU A 254 -11.12 -3.28 -6.11
CA LEU A 254 -12.57 -3.38 -6.04
C LEU A 254 -13.05 -3.24 -4.59
N MET A 255 -14.29 -2.78 -4.40
CA MET A 255 -14.84 -2.45 -3.08
C MET A 255 -14.83 -3.62 -2.10
N ALA A 256 -15.20 -4.83 -2.56
CA ALA A 256 -15.20 -6.00 -1.68
C ALA A 256 -13.77 -6.38 -1.23
N ASP A 257 -12.81 -6.33 -2.14
CA ASP A 257 -11.40 -6.56 -1.79
C ASP A 257 -10.94 -5.55 -0.72
N GLU A 258 -11.21 -4.26 -0.91
CA GLU A 258 -10.85 -3.22 0.04
C GLU A 258 -11.55 -3.37 1.41
N PHE A 259 -12.77 -3.88 1.42
CA PHE A 259 -13.55 -4.10 2.64
C PHE A 259 -13.09 -5.32 3.45
N PHE A 260 -12.73 -6.41 2.76
CA PHE A 260 -12.38 -7.67 3.41
C PHE A 260 -10.88 -7.82 3.69
N ARG A 261 -10.01 -7.17 2.91
CA ARG A 261 -8.59 -7.36 3.07
C ARG A 261 -8.08 -6.90 4.46
N PRO A 262 -7.15 -7.64 5.06
CA PRO A 262 -6.30 -7.10 6.11
C PRO A 262 -5.29 -6.12 5.49
N SER A 263 -4.67 -5.27 6.32
CA SER A 263 -3.71 -4.28 5.86
C SER A 263 -2.26 -4.74 6.12
N TYR A 264 -1.36 -3.78 6.25
CA TYR A 264 0.04 -4.00 6.59
C TYR A 264 0.23 -4.15 8.09
N THR A 265 1.01 -5.14 8.51
CA THR A 265 1.34 -5.32 9.92
C THR A 265 2.85 -5.51 10.14
N SER A 266 3.29 -5.18 11.34
CA SER A 266 4.63 -5.52 11.83
C SER A 266 4.63 -6.95 12.33
N GLY A 267 5.58 -7.78 11.87
CA GLY A 267 5.59 -9.17 12.29
C GLY A 267 6.73 -9.98 11.70
N VAL A 268 6.57 -11.29 11.80
CA VAL A 268 7.47 -12.28 11.21
C VAL A 268 6.68 -13.24 10.33
N TRP A 269 7.30 -13.73 9.27
CA TRP A 269 6.66 -14.65 8.33
C TRP A 269 7.63 -15.68 7.79
N ALA A 270 7.08 -16.83 7.41
CA ALA A 270 7.76 -17.84 6.64
C ALA A 270 7.03 -18.03 5.30
N TRP A 271 7.79 -18.25 4.23
CA TRP A 271 7.23 -18.52 2.90
C TRP A 271 8.14 -19.44 2.08
N GLY A 272 7.58 -19.98 1.02
CA GLY A 272 8.34 -20.81 0.09
C GLY A 272 7.45 -21.62 -0.85
N LYS A 273 8.08 -22.51 -1.61
CA LYS A 273 7.42 -23.46 -2.52
C LYS A 273 7.47 -24.85 -1.91
N ILE A 274 6.34 -25.37 -1.42
CA ILE A 274 6.23 -26.74 -0.88
C ILE A 274 6.47 -27.76 -2.00
N ALA A 275 5.95 -27.45 -3.20
CA ALA A 275 6.16 -28.20 -4.42
C ALA A 275 6.32 -27.20 -5.57
N LYS A 276 6.79 -27.65 -6.76
CA LYS A 276 7.04 -26.75 -7.91
C LYS A 276 5.87 -25.83 -8.29
N LYS A 277 4.65 -26.17 -7.87
CA LYS A 277 3.40 -25.47 -8.22
C LYS A 277 2.59 -24.98 -7.04
N LEU A 278 3.07 -25.16 -5.81
CA LEU A 278 2.35 -24.81 -4.59
C LEU A 278 3.21 -23.86 -3.74
N ASP A 279 2.80 -22.61 -3.68
CA ASP A 279 3.41 -21.58 -2.83
C ASP A 279 2.65 -21.43 -1.52
N TYR A 280 3.35 -21.11 -0.45
CA TYR A 280 2.75 -20.80 0.84
C TYR A 280 3.37 -19.57 1.47
N ILE A 281 2.60 -18.92 2.32
CA ILE A 281 3.08 -17.93 3.27
C ILE A 281 2.28 -18.05 4.56
N ALA A 282 2.96 -17.94 5.70
CA ALA A 282 2.37 -17.86 7.02
C ALA A 282 3.01 -16.71 7.79
N MET A 283 2.21 -15.86 8.41
CA MET A 283 2.63 -14.65 9.09
C MET A 283 1.99 -14.53 10.46
N VAL A 284 2.77 -14.07 11.43
CA VAL A 284 2.32 -13.68 12.76
C VAL A 284 2.73 -12.23 12.97
N GLY A 285 1.81 -11.39 13.41
CA GLY A 285 2.05 -9.95 13.53
C GLY A 285 1.19 -9.27 14.59
N ASN A 286 1.34 -7.97 14.68
CA ASN A 286 0.65 -7.08 15.62
C ASN A 286 -0.48 -6.37 14.90
N ASN A 287 -1.72 -6.66 15.21
CA ASN A 287 -2.93 -6.04 14.67
C ASN A 287 -3.15 -6.23 13.15
N LEU A 288 -4.35 -6.02 12.70
CA LEU A 288 -4.71 -6.01 11.27
C LEU A 288 -4.04 -4.88 10.49
N SER A 289 -3.69 -3.79 11.16
CA SER A 289 -3.00 -2.66 10.57
C SER A 289 -2.10 -1.98 11.59
N THR A 290 -0.83 -1.80 11.26
CA THR A 290 0.11 -1.00 12.05
C THR A 290 0.43 0.35 11.40
N LEU A 291 -0.03 0.58 10.16
CA LEU A 291 0.16 1.87 9.50
C LEU A 291 -0.77 2.93 10.08
N GLY A 292 -0.23 4.10 10.42
CA GLY A 292 -1.00 5.18 11.02
C GLY A 292 -1.41 4.96 12.48
N VAL A 293 -0.84 3.94 13.13
CA VAL A 293 -1.00 3.63 14.55
C VAL A 293 0.34 3.83 15.25
N SER A 294 0.35 4.57 16.34
CA SER A 294 1.59 4.75 17.12
C SER A 294 1.98 3.46 17.84
N ALA A 295 3.26 3.26 18.10
CA ALA A 295 3.73 2.07 18.82
C ALA A 295 3.08 1.91 20.20
N ALA A 296 2.69 3.02 20.85
CA ALA A 296 1.99 3.01 22.15
C ALA A 296 0.52 2.55 22.06
N GLN A 297 -0.05 2.50 20.85
CA GLN A 297 -1.43 2.06 20.60
C GLN A 297 -1.51 0.59 20.15
N LEU A 298 -0.37 -0.03 19.78
CA LEU A 298 -0.35 -1.43 19.42
C LEU A 298 -0.73 -2.31 20.61
N ASP A 299 -1.48 -3.37 20.33
CA ASP A 299 -1.80 -4.37 21.34
C ASP A 299 -0.54 -5.11 21.79
N ASN A 300 -0.51 -5.54 23.03
CA ASN A 300 0.60 -6.31 23.58
C ASN A 300 0.60 -7.72 23.02
N GLY A 301 1.70 -8.12 22.37
CA GLY A 301 1.88 -9.45 21.81
C GLY A 301 1.46 -9.59 20.35
N PHE A 302 1.61 -10.80 19.83
CA PHE A 302 1.23 -11.16 18.47
C PHE A 302 -0.23 -11.63 18.45
N ASN A 303 -1.16 -10.74 18.16
CA ASN A 303 -2.59 -11.01 18.16
C ASN A 303 -3.15 -11.39 16.79
N THR A 304 -2.32 -11.32 15.74
CA THR A 304 -2.73 -11.53 14.34
C THR A 304 -1.98 -12.69 13.72
N VAL A 305 -2.71 -13.60 13.08
CA VAL A 305 -2.16 -14.68 12.25
C VAL A 305 -2.80 -14.63 10.88
N SER A 306 -1.98 -14.73 9.83
CA SER A 306 -2.48 -14.78 8.45
C SER A 306 -1.70 -15.79 7.63
N THR A 307 -2.40 -16.53 6.77
CA THR A 307 -1.81 -17.56 5.91
C THR A 307 -2.40 -17.54 4.52
N SER A 308 -1.62 -18.00 3.56
CA SER A 308 -2.03 -18.18 2.17
C SER A 308 -1.40 -19.44 1.59
N LEU A 309 -2.19 -20.15 0.78
CA LEU A 309 -1.76 -21.26 -0.06
C LEU A 309 -2.19 -20.96 -1.48
N VAL A 310 -1.24 -21.03 -2.43
CA VAL A 310 -1.49 -20.73 -3.84
C VAL A 310 -1.00 -21.88 -4.72
N TRP A 311 -1.94 -22.51 -5.41
CA TRP A 311 -1.67 -23.58 -6.36
C TRP A 311 -1.75 -23.07 -7.79
N LYS A 312 -0.72 -23.36 -8.58
CA LYS A 312 -0.58 -22.99 -10.01
C LYS A 312 -0.55 -24.26 -10.88
N PRO A 313 -1.69 -24.93 -11.09
CA PRO A 313 -1.73 -26.32 -11.59
C PRO A 313 -1.19 -26.50 -12.99
N THR A 314 -1.33 -25.54 -13.88
CA THR A 314 -0.95 -25.69 -15.30
C THR A 314 0.55 -25.46 -15.52
N THR A 315 0.97 -24.23 -15.64
CA THR A 315 2.34 -23.84 -15.98
C THR A 315 3.29 -23.80 -14.78
N GLY A 316 2.75 -23.74 -13.55
CA GLY A 316 3.54 -23.53 -12.33
C GLY A 316 3.87 -22.06 -12.06
N GLU A 317 3.45 -21.17 -12.95
CA GLU A 317 3.58 -19.72 -12.83
C GLU A 317 2.27 -19.04 -13.25
N PHE A 318 2.06 -17.77 -12.87
CA PHE A 318 0.85 -17.01 -13.19
C PHE A 318 1.19 -15.55 -13.55
N GLY A 319 2.42 -15.12 -13.36
CA GLY A 319 2.86 -13.75 -13.49
C GLY A 319 2.31 -12.81 -12.40
N PRO A 320 2.83 -11.60 -12.30
CA PRO A 320 2.42 -10.63 -11.28
C PRO A 320 1.04 -10.03 -11.61
N GLY A 321 0.28 -9.74 -10.56
CA GLY A 321 -0.93 -8.95 -10.63
C GLY A 321 -2.10 -9.53 -11.41
N PHE A 322 -3.01 -8.63 -11.74
CA PHE A 322 -4.19 -8.89 -12.56
C PHE A 322 -3.90 -8.55 -14.03
N GLY A 323 -4.63 -9.19 -14.93
CA GLY A 323 -4.40 -9.02 -16.36
C GLY A 323 -3.25 -9.87 -16.91
N ASP A 324 -3.27 -10.11 -18.21
CA ASP A 324 -2.26 -10.89 -18.92
C ASP A 324 -1.39 -10.00 -19.83
N PHE A 325 -0.63 -9.11 -19.19
CA PHE A 325 0.30 -8.21 -19.89
C PHE A 325 1.47 -8.98 -20.54
N GLU A 326 1.91 -10.07 -19.90
CA GLU A 326 3.00 -10.93 -20.36
C GLU A 326 2.63 -11.75 -21.59
N HIS A 327 1.31 -11.87 -21.88
CA HIS A 327 0.79 -12.59 -23.03
C HIS A 327 1.13 -14.07 -23.01
N HIS A 328 0.68 -14.78 -21.97
CA HIS A 328 0.95 -16.20 -21.76
C HIS A 328 0.54 -17.06 -22.97
N GLU A 329 1.49 -17.70 -23.61
CA GLU A 329 1.23 -18.60 -24.76
C GLU A 329 0.53 -19.91 -24.34
N LYS A 330 0.70 -20.32 -23.09
CA LYS A 330 0.03 -21.49 -22.48
C LYS A 330 -0.95 -21.01 -21.42
N LEU A 331 -2.03 -21.76 -21.25
CA LEU A 331 -3.00 -21.45 -20.21
C LEU A 331 -2.33 -21.52 -18.82
N ALA A 332 -2.14 -20.36 -18.19
CA ALA A 332 -1.71 -20.25 -16.81
C ALA A 332 -2.94 -20.16 -15.91
N THR A 333 -2.98 -20.95 -14.84
CA THR A 333 -4.08 -21.00 -13.88
C THR A 333 -3.56 -20.87 -12.46
N ARG A 334 -4.37 -20.27 -11.61
CA ARG A 334 -4.13 -20.05 -10.20
C ARG A 334 -5.38 -20.41 -9.39
N ILE A 335 -5.17 -21.03 -8.23
CA ILE A 335 -6.20 -21.25 -7.19
C ILE A 335 -5.55 -20.89 -5.86
N GLY A 336 -6.15 -20.00 -5.10
CA GLY A 336 -5.67 -19.53 -3.81
C GLY A 336 -6.66 -19.76 -2.69
N ALA A 337 -6.14 -19.95 -1.49
CA ALA A 337 -6.90 -19.99 -0.24
C ALA A 337 -6.15 -19.20 0.82
N HIS A 338 -6.88 -18.31 1.51
CA HIS A 338 -6.32 -17.36 2.46
C HIS A 338 -7.10 -17.39 3.76
N PHE A 339 -6.41 -17.14 4.85
CA PHE A 339 -7.02 -17.04 6.16
C PHE A 339 -6.33 -15.94 6.98
N THR A 340 -7.13 -15.17 7.73
CA THR A 340 -6.63 -14.18 8.69
C THR A 340 -7.48 -14.26 9.96
N TYR A 341 -6.81 -14.28 11.11
CA TYR A 341 -7.39 -14.12 12.43
C TYR A 341 -6.69 -12.97 13.13
N SER A 342 -7.47 -12.12 13.82
CA SER A 342 -6.92 -11.11 14.72
C SER A 342 -7.87 -10.84 15.88
N ASP A 343 -7.34 -10.58 17.05
CA ASP A 343 -8.08 -10.09 18.22
C ASP A 343 -7.78 -8.61 18.39
N GLU A 344 -8.69 -7.76 17.90
CA GLU A 344 -8.46 -6.32 17.74
C GLU A 344 -9.08 -5.50 18.87
N SER A 345 -8.32 -4.56 19.40
CA SER A 345 -8.81 -3.55 20.32
C SER A 345 -9.14 -2.22 19.62
N LYS A 346 -10.05 -1.45 20.21
CA LYS A 346 -10.36 -0.09 19.77
C LYS A 346 -9.12 0.81 19.77
N GLN A 347 -8.23 0.61 20.75
CA GLN A 347 -7.02 1.42 20.91
C GLN A 347 -6.06 1.24 19.73
N SER A 348 -5.97 0.04 19.17
CA SER A 348 -5.07 -0.30 18.08
C SER A 348 -5.61 0.08 16.69
N GLN A 349 -6.81 0.62 16.60
CA GLN A 349 -7.37 1.04 15.32
C GLN A 349 -6.78 2.39 14.87
N PRO A 350 -6.50 2.55 13.57
CA PRO A 350 -6.06 3.84 13.05
C PRO A 350 -7.12 4.91 13.25
N ASN A 351 -6.70 6.10 13.68
CA ASN A 351 -7.60 7.21 14.00
C ASN A 351 -8.11 7.97 12.76
N SER A 352 -7.50 7.76 11.59
CA SER A 352 -7.84 8.47 10.36
C SER A 352 -7.95 7.55 9.16
N GLU A 353 -8.77 7.93 8.19
CA GLU A 353 -8.93 7.26 6.91
C GLU A 353 -7.81 7.60 5.90
N GLY A 354 -6.73 8.28 6.34
CA GLY A 354 -5.74 8.89 5.46
C GLY A 354 -4.77 7.93 4.79
N PHE A 355 -4.68 6.67 5.24
CA PHE A 355 -3.78 5.65 4.69
C PHE A 355 -4.56 4.46 4.15
N GLU A 356 -3.89 3.55 3.47
CA GLU A 356 -4.39 2.21 3.15
C GLU A 356 -4.57 1.36 4.43
N ASN A 357 -5.26 1.91 5.40
CA ASN A 357 -5.51 1.32 6.70
C ASN A 357 -6.81 0.56 6.69
N THR A 358 -6.78 -0.65 7.20
CA THR A 358 -7.98 -1.43 7.42
C THR A 358 -8.56 -1.07 8.78
N GLN A 359 -9.67 -0.36 8.77
CA GLN A 359 -10.55 -0.26 9.93
C GLN A 359 -11.61 -1.35 9.86
N ILE A 360 -11.99 -1.94 11.00
CA ILE A 360 -13.09 -2.91 11.05
C ILE A 360 -14.41 -2.16 10.89
N ARG A 361 -15.05 -2.32 9.74
CA ARG A 361 -16.30 -1.66 9.38
C ARG A 361 -17.44 -2.66 9.21
N LEU A 362 -18.65 -2.22 9.50
CA LEU A 362 -19.88 -2.88 9.11
C LEU A 362 -20.12 -2.69 7.60
N ALA A 363 -21.03 -3.46 7.02
CA ALA A 363 -21.28 -3.43 5.57
C ALA A 363 -21.89 -2.10 5.06
N ASP A 364 -22.34 -1.23 5.95
CA ASP A 364 -22.73 0.16 5.65
C ASP A 364 -21.57 1.16 5.77
N GLY A 365 -20.38 0.69 6.14
CA GLY A 365 -19.19 1.51 6.33
C GLY A 365 -19.00 2.09 7.73
N THR A 366 -19.92 1.89 8.65
CA THR A 366 -19.78 2.33 10.04
C THR A 366 -18.67 1.54 10.74
N VAL A 367 -17.77 2.23 11.46
CA VAL A 367 -16.70 1.57 12.24
C VAL A 367 -17.30 0.83 13.42
N VAL A 368 -16.95 -0.44 13.63
CA VAL A 368 -17.51 -1.32 14.67
C VAL A 368 -17.32 -0.77 16.09
N PHE A 369 -16.26 0.01 16.31
CA PHE A 369 -15.93 0.63 17.61
C PHE A 369 -16.66 1.95 17.87
N THR A 370 -17.59 2.36 17.00
CA THR A 370 -18.41 3.56 17.22
C THR A 370 -19.38 3.33 18.39
N PRO A 371 -19.39 4.19 19.43
CA PRO A 371 -20.28 4.00 20.59
C PRO A 371 -21.75 3.98 20.20
N ASN A 372 -22.54 3.18 20.91
CA ASN A 372 -23.99 3.10 20.81
C ASN A 372 -24.59 2.60 19.49
N ILE A 373 -23.78 2.14 18.52
CA ILE A 373 -24.30 1.62 17.24
C ILE A 373 -25.12 0.34 17.42
N PHE A 374 -24.82 -0.47 18.43
CA PHE A 374 -25.57 -1.71 18.73
C PHE A 374 -26.66 -1.52 19.79
N GLY A 375 -26.88 -0.29 20.25
CA GLY A 375 -27.88 0.10 21.25
C GLY A 375 -27.33 1.07 22.28
N PRO A 376 -28.22 1.76 23.01
CA PRO A 376 -27.81 2.71 24.05
C PRO A 376 -26.93 2.05 25.12
N GLY A 377 -25.79 2.64 25.44
CA GLY A 377 -24.84 2.14 26.45
C GLY A 377 -23.93 1.01 25.96
N VAL A 378 -24.03 0.57 24.69
CA VAL A 378 -23.16 -0.44 24.12
C VAL A 378 -21.91 0.20 23.54
N VAL A 379 -20.75 -0.15 24.08
CA VAL A 379 -19.45 0.30 23.61
C VAL A 379 -18.55 -0.91 23.36
N VAL A 380 -18.26 -1.19 22.10
CA VAL A 380 -17.29 -2.24 21.74
C VAL A 380 -15.88 -1.70 21.98
N THR A 381 -15.10 -2.39 22.79
CA THR A 381 -13.67 -2.13 23.02
C THR A 381 -12.78 -3.12 22.32
N ASP A 382 -13.25 -4.36 22.14
CA ASP A 382 -12.50 -5.43 21.50
C ASP A 382 -13.43 -6.32 20.66
N VAL A 383 -12.85 -6.92 19.60
CA VAL A 383 -13.57 -7.84 18.70
C VAL A 383 -12.60 -8.86 18.08
N ALA A 384 -13.03 -10.10 18.00
CA ALA A 384 -12.31 -11.10 17.21
C ALA A 384 -12.72 -10.99 15.74
N TYR A 385 -11.71 -10.82 14.89
CA TYR A 385 -11.83 -10.79 13.44
C TYR A 385 -11.35 -12.11 12.86
N LYS A 386 -12.17 -12.74 12.03
CA LYS A 386 -11.81 -13.93 11.26
C LYS A 386 -12.22 -13.72 9.81
N MET A 387 -11.32 -13.98 8.89
CA MET A 387 -11.60 -13.84 7.47
C MET A 387 -10.97 -14.99 6.69
N THR A 388 -11.72 -15.52 5.74
CA THR A 388 -11.24 -16.51 4.77
C THR A 388 -11.60 -16.04 3.37
N SER A 389 -10.67 -16.16 2.42
CA SER A 389 -10.97 -15.95 1.01
C SER A 389 -10.47 -17.11 0.17
N PHE A 390 -11.14 -17.28 -0.99
CA PHE A 390 -10.76 -18.24 -2.02
C PHE A 390 -10.72 -17.53 -3.35
N ASP A 391 -9.58 -17.60 -4.05
CA ASP A 391 -9.41 -17.02 -5.36
C ASP A 391 -9.16 -18.07 -6.44
N ALA A 392 -9.57 -17.74 -7.66
CA ALA A 392 -9.22 -18.49 -8.84
C ALA A 392 -9.04 -17.55 -10.03
N GLY A 393 -8.13 -17.90 -10.93
CA GLY A 393 -7.90 -17.10 -12.12
C GLY A 393 -7.24 -17.89 -13.23
N PHE A 394 -7.32 -17.33 -14.45
CA PHE A 394 -6.55 -17.80 -15.58
C PHE A 394 -6.00 -16.65 -16.42
N LYS A 395 -4.90 -16.93 -17.13
CA LYS A 395 -4.27 -16.05 -18.13
C LYS A 395 -3.94 -16.84 -19.37
N TYR A 396 -4.29 -16.28 -20.53
CA TYR A 396 -4.03 -16.93 -21.81
C TYR A 396 -4.10 -15.94 -22.97
N ARG A 397 -3.02 -15.78 -23.71
CA ARG A 397 -2.92 -14.93 -24.91
C ARG A 397 -3.50 -13.52 -24.76
N GLY A 398 -3.16 -12.87 -23.67
CA GLY A 398 -3.63 -11.53 -23.36
C GLY A 398 -5.00 -11.46 -22.70
N LEU A 399 -5.72 -12.57 -22.55
CA LEU A 399 -6.96 -12.66 -21.79
C LEU A 399 -6.66 -13.05 -20.35
N SER A 400 -7.36 -12.45 -19.40
CA SER A 400 -7.35 -12.85 -17.99
C SER A 400 -8.74 -12.79 -17.39
N LEU A 401 -8.96 -13.69 -16.44
CA LEU A 401 -10.09 -13.65 -15.52
C LEU A 401 -9.56 -13.97 -14.13
N ASP A 402 -9.90 -13.15 -13.17
CA ASP A 402 -9.62 -13.35 -11.75
C ASP A 402 -10.93 -13.17 -10.96
N GLY A 403 -11.22 -14.10 -10.05
CA GLY A 403 -12.36 -14.02 -9.14
C GLY A 403 -11.93 -14.39 -7.72
N GLU A 404 -12.56 -13.79 -6.74
CA GLU A 404 -12.32 -14.08 -5.33
C GLU A 404 -13.62 -14.00 -4.54
N TYR A 405 -13.80 -14.92 -3.61
CA TYR A 405 -14.93 -15.00 -2.68
C TYR A 405 -14.45 -14.84 -1.25
N TYR A 406 -15.14 -14.02 -0.46
CA TYR A 406 -14.79 -13.62 0.89
C TYR A 406 -15.83 -14.04 1.90
N MET A 407 -15.38 -14.44 3.08
CA MET A 407 -16.19 -14.71 4.26
C MET A 407 -15.52 -14.09 5.48
N ARG A 408 -16.25 -13.26 6.23
CA ARG A 408 -15.76 -12.59 7.44
C ARG A 408 -16.72 -12.81 8.60
N TRP A 409 -16.15 -13.14 9.75
CA TRP A 409 -16.87 -13.22 11.02
C TRP A 409 -16.28 -12.20 11.99
N LEU A 410 -17.15 -11.42 12.64
CA LEU A 410 -16.83 -10.56 13.76
C LEU A 410 -17.59 -11.11 14.96
N ASP A 411 -16.88 -11.62 15.93
CA ASP A 411 -17.47 -12.23 17.12
C ASP A 411 -16.68 -11.86 18.39
N ASN A 412 -17.11 -12.42 19.54
CA ASN A 412 -16.45 -12.17 20.81
C ASN A 412 -16.31 -10.67 21.13
N PHE A 413 -17.39 -9.90 20.91
CA PHE A 413 -17.43 -8.50 21.25
C PHE A 413 -17.26 -8.31 22.76
N ARG A 414 -16.28 -7.48 23.15
CA ARG A 414 -16.02 -7.12 24.55
C ARG A 414 -16.19 -5.62 24.75
N GLY A 415 -16.55 -5.23 25.99
CA GLY A 415 -16.77 -3.85 26.41
C GLY A 415 -18.10 -3.66 27.14
N PRO A 416 -18.40 -2.43 27.61
CA PRO A 416 -19.66 -2.11 28.27
C PRO A 416 -20.88 -2.44 27.39
N GLY A 417 -21.85 -3.15 27.96
CA GLY A 417 -23.12 -3.46 27.30
C GLY A 417 -23.04 -4.49 26.15
N THR A 418 -21.90 -5.12 25.92
CA THR A 418 -21.73 -6.07 24.80
C THR A 418 -22.22 -7.49 25.09
N ASN A 419 -22.61 -7.78 26.33
CA ASN A 419 -23.10 -9.12 26.72
C ASN A 419 -24.31 -9.52 25.86
N GLY A 420 -24.21 -10.65 25.17
CA GLY A 420 -25.29 -11.17 24.32
C GLY A 420 -25.35 -10.55 22.92
N LEU A 421 -24.40 -9.70 22.52
CA LEU A 421 -24.30 -9.28 21.12
C LEU A 421 -24.01 -10.49 20.23
N PRO A 422 -24.85 -10.75 19.21
CA PRO A 422 -24.61 -11.84 18.28
C PRO A 422 -23.39 -11.52 17.39
N GLY A 423 -22.65 -12.56 17.04
CA GLY A 423 -21.63 -12.47 16.02
C GLY A 423 -22.20 -12.00 14.68
N LEU A 424 -21.40 -11.30 13.91
CA LEU A 424 -21.73 -10.81 12.58
C LEU A 424 -21.03 -11.68 11.53
N PHE A 425 -21.74 -11.94 10.45
CA PHE A 425 -21.21 -12.64 9.28
C PHE A 425 -21.44 -11.78 8.03
N ASP A 426 -20.34 -11.47 7.36
CA ASP A 426 -20.36 -10.81 6.07
C ASP A 426 -19.72 -11.73 5.02
N LYS A 427 -20.24 -11.69 3.81
CA LYS A 427 -19.68 -12.38 2.66
C LYS A 427 -19.64 -11.44 1.46
N GLY A 428 -18.78 -11.74 0.49
CA GLY A 428 -18.69 -10.94 -0.71
C GLY A 428 -17.95 -11.67 -1.80
N PHE A 429 -17.94 -11.08 -2.97
CA PHE A 429 -17.14 -11.57 -4.08
C PHE A 429 -16.66 -10.41 -4.94
N GLN A 430 -15.60 -10.68 -5.69
CA GLN A 430 -15.15 -9.83 -6.80
C GLN A 430 -14.87 -10.68 -8.03
N MET A 431 -14.97 -10.04 -9.19
CA MET A 431 -14.55 -10.61 -10.46
C MET A 431 -13.97 -9.51 -11.35
N GLN A 432 -12.86 -9.83 -12.02
CA GLN A 432 -12.18 -8.93 -12.95
C GLN A 432 -11.82 -9.71 -14.22
N ILE A 433 -12.10 -9.09 -15.37
CA ILE A 433 -11.73 -9.62 -16.69
C ILE A 433 -10.93 -8.58 -17.45
N SER A 434 -9.92 -8.99 -18.19
CA SER A 434 -9.20 -8.09 -19.09
C SER A 434 -8.76 -8.76 -20.37
N ALA A 435 -8.56 -7.94 -21.41
CA ALA A 435 -8.01 -8.36 -22.69
C ALA A 435 -6.95 -7.36 -23.16
N MET A 436 -5.78 -7.87 -23.52
CA MET A 436 -4.77 -7.11 -24.26
C MET A 436 -5.17 -7.06 -25.73
N VAL A 437 -5.95 -6.04 -26.12
CA VAL A 437 -6.42 -5.86 -27.51
C VAL A 437 -5.26 -5.67 -28.47
N ILE A 438 -4.24 -4.94 -28.04
CA ILE A 438 -2.96 -4.83 -28.73
C ILE A 438 -1.88 -5.25 -27.72
N PRO A 439 -1.14 -6.35 -27.98
CA PRO A 439 -0.18 -6.88 -27.04
C PRO A 439 0.79 -5.84 -26.49
N LYS A 440 0.90 -5.78 -25.17
CA LYS A 440 1.75 -4.85 -24.41
C LYS A 440 1.47 -3.34 -24.63
N LEU A 441 0.43 -2.98 -25.41
CA LEU A 441 0.10 -1.59 -25.70
C LEU A 441 -1.27 -1.18 -25.17
N LEU A 442 -2.33 -1.90 -25.54
CA LEU A 442 -3.71 -1.54 -25.22
C LEU A 442 -4.43 -2.68 -24.51
N GLN A 443 -4.84 -2.43 -23.29
CA GLN A 443 -5.64 -3.33 -22.47
C GLN A 443 -7.01 -2.71 -22.21
N VAL A 444 -8.06 -3.49 -22.37
CA VAL A 444 -9.41 -3.16 -21.89
C VAL A 444 -9.73 -4.09 -20.72
N TYR A 445 -10.51 -3.59 -19.76
CA TYR A 445 -10.90 -4.39 -18.62
C TYR A 445 -12.25 -3.97 -18.05
N SER A 446 -12.86 -4.90 -17.36
CA SER A 446 -14.06 -4.69 -16.55
C SER A 446 -13.92 -5.45 -15.25
N GLY A 447 -14.58 -4.97 -14.22
CA GLY A 447 -14.64 -5.63 -12.93
C GLY A 447 -15.83 -5.18 -12.12
N GLY A 448 -16.18 -5.97 -11.13
CA GLY A 448 -17.22 -5.61 -10.20
C GLY A 448 -17.13 -6.44 -8.93
N SER A 449 -17.70 -5.92 -7.86
CA SER A 449 -17.76 -6.60 -6.58
C SER A 449 -19.04 -6.31 -5.82
N ALA A 450 -19.40 -7.19 -4.91
CA ALA A 450 -20.53 -7.02 -4.01
C ALA A 450 -20.21 -7.58 -2.62
N ILE A 451 -20.77 -6.91 -1.61
CA ILE A 451 -20.68 -7.28 -0.20
C ILE A 451 -22.10 -7.55 0.29
N PHE A 452 -22.29 -8.57 1.10
CA PHE A 452 -23.56 -8.95 1.71
C PHE A 452 -23.36 -9.06 3.21
N GLY A 453 -23.87 -8.09 3.94
CA GLY A 453 -23.81 -8.05 5.39
C GLY A 453 -25.16 -7.65 5.99
N LYS A 454 -25.27 -7.83 7.31
CA LYS A 454 -26.49 -7.47 8.06
C LYS A 454 -26.86 -5.99 7.91
N TYR A 455 -25.86 -5.11 7.78
CA TYR A 455 -26.03 -3.66 7.81
C TYR A 455 -25.96 -3.00 6.41
N GLY A 456 -25.77 -3.79 5.34
CA GLY A 456 -25.74 -3.23 3.99
C GLY A 456 -25.37 -4.25 2.93
N GLN A 457 -25.61 -3.86 1.67
CA GLN A 457 -25.25 -4.61 0.47
C GLN A 457 -24.59 -3.69 -0.56
N PRO A 458 -23.41 -3.14 -0.23
CA PRO A 458 -22.71 -2.26 -1.15
C PRO A 458 -22.10 -3.05 -2.31
N SER A 459 -21.94 -2.37 -3.45
CA SER A 459 -21.35 -2.96 -4.66
C SER A 459 -20.67 -1.90 -5.51
N ASP A 460 -19.76 -2.33 -6.36
CA ASP A 460 -19.14 -1.50 -7.39
C ASP A 460 -19.04 -2.24 -8.73
N PHE A 461 -19.02 -1.46 -9.80
CA PHE A 461 -18.75 -1.92 -11.16
C PHE A 461 -17.82 -0.93 -11.83
N ARG A 462 -16.84 -1.42 -12.59
CA ARG A 462 -15.90 -0.59 -13.34
C ARG A 462 -15.67 -1.08 -14.75
N LEU A 463 -15.37 -0.14 -15.63
CA LEU A 463 -14.95 -0.36 -16.99
C LEU A 463 -13.77 0.56 -17.28
N GLY A 464 -12.68 0.03 -17.78
CA GLY A 464 -11.47 0.83 -17.98
C GLY A 464 -10.60 0.38 -19.13
N ILE A 465 -9.67 1.27 -19.47
CA ILE A 465 -8.68 1.11 -20.52
C ILE A 465 -7.31 1.47 -19.95
N ASN A 466 -6.32 0.65 -20.25
CA ASN A 466 -4.90 0.92 -19.98
C ASN A 466 -4.15 1.05 -21.31
N LEU A 467 -3.46 2.16 -21.51
CA LEU A 467 -2.52 2.38 -22.59
C LEU A 467 -1.09 2.39 -22.04
N HIS A 468 -0.24 1.53 -22.60
CA HIS A 468 1.18 1.41 -22.26
C HIS A 468 2.03 1.90 -23.46
N PRO A 469 2.33 3.21 -23.57
CA PRO A 469 2.89 3.80 -24.79
C PRO A 469 4.26 3.23 -25.16
N PHE A 470 5.02 2.75 -24.19
CA PHE A 470 6.35 2.16 -24.41
C PHE A 470 6.33 0.62 -24.45
N LYS A 471 5.15 0.00 -24.54
CA LYS A 471 4.98 -1.46 -24.54
C LYS A 471 5.63 -2.17 -23.35
N ASN A 472 5.74 -1.47 -22.22
CA ASN A 472 6.20 -1.96 -20.95
C ASN A 472 5.33 -1.37 -19.82
N ARG A 473 5.56 -1.78 -18.57
CA ARG A 473 4.76 -1.35 -17.42
C ARG A 473 5.28 -0.07 -16.73
N VAL A 474 6.30 0.60 -17.32
CA VAL A 474 6.91 1.79 -16.71
C VAL A 474 5.97 2.99 -16.74
N VAL A 475 5.32 3.19 -17.89
CA VAL A 475 4.34 4.27 -18.06
C VAL A 475 3.00 3.67 -18.47
N ARG A 476 1.97 4.04 -17.74
CA ARG A 476 0.60 3.64 -18.03
C ARG A 476 -0.32 4.85 -17.97
N TRP A 477 -1.12 5.03 -19.01
CA TRP A 477 -2.28 5.90 -18.98
C TRP A 477 -3.51 5.03 -18.79
N ASN A 478 -4.25 5.28 -17.73
CA ASN A 478 -5.47 4.58 -17.37
C ASN A 478 -6.65 5.54 -17.39
N THR A 479 -7.76 5.10 -17.96
CA THR A 479 -9.04 5.81 -17.89
C THR A 479 -10.11 4.82 -17.46
N GLU A 480 -10.89 5.19 -16.44
CA GLU A 480 -11.88 4.30 -15.83
C GLU A 480 -13.19 5.04 -15.56
N PHE A 481 -14.29 4.40 -15.91
CA PHE A 481 -15.62 4.70 -15.43
C PHE A 481 -15.97 3.70 -14.32
N LEU A 482 -16.42 4.21 -13.19
CA LEU A 482 -16.77 3.44 -12.00
C LEU A 482 -18.19 3.82 -11.59
N TYR A 483 -19.04 2.83 -11.28
CA TYR A 483 -20.33 3.02 -10.64
C TYR A 483 -20.26 2.40 -9.25
N VAL A 484 -20.55 3.20 -8.23
CA VAL A 484 -20.49 2.80 -6.81
C VAL A 484 -21.91 2.80 -6.27
N HIS A 485 -22.27 1.77 -5.52
CA HIS A 485 -23.52 1.68 -4.79
C HIS A 485 -23.24 1.60 -3.29
N ARG A 486 -23.52 2.70 -2.55
CA ARG A 486 -23.44 2.81 -1.08
C ARG A 486 -22.11 2.30 -0.51
N SER A 487 -21.00 2.84 -0.95
CA SER A 487 -19.67 2.33 -0.60
C SER A 487 -19.47 2.10 0.90
N ALA A 488 -19.08 0.88 1.27
CA ALA A 488 -18.72 0.51 2.63
C ALA A 488 -17.32 0.98 3.05
N VAL A 489 -16.52 1.45 2.09
CA VAL A 489 -15.15 1.91 2.29
C VAL A 489 -14.94 3.23 1.55
N GLY A 490 -13.98 4.02 2.00
CA GLY A 490 -13.60 5.25 1.35
C GLY A 490 -12.50 5.94 2.13
N TYR A 491 -11.44 6.30 1.44
CA TYR A 491 -10.35 7.13 1.94
C TYR A 491 -9.77 7.90 0.75
N THR A 492 -8.87 8.83 1.01
CA THR A 492 -8.46 9.81 -0.01
C THR A 492 -7.79 9.19 -1.24
N ALA A 493 -7.13 8.04 -1.11
CA ALA A 493 -6.52 7.35 -2.25
C ALA A 493 -7.56 6.66 -3.15
N LEU A 494 -8.73 6.26 -2.62
CA LEU A 494 -9.79 5.68 -3.43
C LEU A 494 -10.46 6.75 -4.31
N PRO A 495 -10.95 6.37 -5.50
CA PRO A 495 -11.66 7.30 -6.37
C PRO A 495 -13.07 7.68 -5.88
N TYR A 496 -13.52 7.14 -4.74
CA TYR A 496 -14.85 7.40 -4.16
C TYR A 496 -14.77 7.50 -2.63
N PRO A 497 -15.64 8.32 -2.01
CA PRO A 497 -15.75 8.44 -0.56
C PRO A 497 -16.59 7.32 0.04
N LEU A 498 -16.51 7.17 1.37
CA LEU A 498 -17.42 6.33 2.15
C LEU A 498 -18.88 6.77 1.93
N GLY A 499 -19.79 5.81 1.78
CA GLY A 499 -21.20 6.07 1.48
C GLY A 499 -21.46 6.53 0.06
N GLY A 500 -20.45 6.65 -0.79
CA GLY A 500 -20.58 7.06 -2.18
C GLY A 500 -21.63 6.23 -2.93
N ASN A 501 -22.49 6.89 -3.72
CA ASN A 501 -23.53 6.25 -4.50
C ASN A 501 -23.72 7.02 -5.81
N GLY A 502 -23.39 6.40 -6.94
CA GLY A 502 -23.46 7.01 -8.26
C GLY A 502 -22.21 6.79 -9.10
N PRO A 503 -22.13 7.42 -10.28
CA PRO A 503 -21.01 7.32 -11.20
C PRO A 503 -19.83 8.19 -10.77
N VAL A 504 -18.63 7.67 -11.03
CA VAL A 504 -17.35 8.35 -10.89
C VAL A 504 -16.54 8.14 -12.17
N PHE A 505 -15.84 9.16 -12.59
CA PHE A 505 -14.89 9.09 -13.70
C PHE A 505 -13.51 9.52 -13.22
N HIS A 506 -12.49 8.78 -13.61
CA HIS A 506 -11.10 9.21 -13.38
C HIS A 506 -10.16 8.77 -14.49
N THR A 507 -9.09 9.54 -14.63
CA THR A 507 -7.98 9.18 -15.49
C THR A 507 -6.66 9.40 -14.76
N ASN A 508 -5.71 8.49 -14.98
CA ASN A 508 -4.45 8.44 -14.25
C ASN A 508 -3.28 8.36 -15.23
N TRP A 509 -2.20 9.05 -14.89
CA TRP A 509 -0.89 8.94 -15.52
C TRP A 509 0.07 8.35 -14.51
N GLU A 510 0.41 7.10 -14.69
CA GLU A 510 1.23 6.30 -13.76
C GLU A 510 2.64 6.14 -14.30
N LEU A 511 3.60 6.25 -13.39
CA LEU A 511 5.01 5.96 -13.59
C LEU A 511 5.46 4.95 -12.53
N ALA A 512 5.99 3.79 -12.97
CA ALA A 512 6.49 2.72 -12.11
C ALA A 512 7.83 2.20 -12.67
N PHE A 513 8.94 2.57 -12.07
CA PHE A 513 10.26 2.12 -12.52
C PHE A 513 11.20 1.76 -11.38
#